data_fc54ec2bd4f95418c0c64b6b8be2fe89
#
_entry.id   fc54ec2bd4f95418c0c64b6b8be2fe89
#
_cell.length_a   1.000
_cell.length_b   1.000
_cell.length_c   1.000
_cell.angle_alpha   90.00
_cell.angle_beta   90.00
_cell.angle_gamma   90.00
#
_symmetry.space_group_name_H-M   'P 1'
#
loop_
_entity.id
_entity.type
_entity.pdbx_description
1 polymer ?
#
loop_
_entity_poly.entity_id
_entity_poly.type
_entity_poly.pdbx_seq_one_letter_code
_entity_poly.pdbx_strand_id
1 'polypeptide(L)'
;MAQEPDLRVARDRLDQAVVNIELTLISIIQGLALAVLADAAVEPLVQLQWQAWPYIATGLLVVLIFWSRALLHTLCFIGWPLEFGHTFVYCGAPLLEAVALTQVASPERWFALNTAYAVAVWGLYAWDLRIVRRHARDFATPDERALLDDIVRDQRINILAMMPAAIAFQALCWWLLHAYPRTFIEGGWHLLLIALTLAFSVNYLLGGVRLLRRRQGWILARAAQELHEA
;
A
#
# COMPACT_ATOMS: atom_id res chain seq x y z
N MET A 1 -17.05 -42.16 -8.56
CA MET A 1 -16.96 -41.12 -7.50
C MET A 1 -15.51 -40.88 -7.08
N ALA A 2 -14.57 -40.67 -8.03
CA ALA A 2 -13.13 -40.47 -7.74
C ALA A 2 -12.59 -39.09 -8.22
N GLN A 3 -13.46 -38.08 -8.47
CA GLN A 3 -13.05 -36.82 -9.08
C GLN A 3 -12.99 -35.59 -8.13
N GLU A 4 -13.58 -35.65 -6.92
CA GLU A 4 -13.57 -34.51 -6.01
C GLU A 4 -12.19 -34.14 -5.41
N PRO A 5 -11.33 -35.09 -5.00
CA PRO A 5 -10.00 -34.75 -4.45
C PRO A 5 -9.08 -34.08 -5.48
N ASP A 6 -9.21 -34.45 -6.74
CA ASP A 6 -8.35 -33.95 -7.82
C ASP A 6 -8.64 -32.47 -8.16
N LEU A 7 -9.91 -32.05 -8.09
CA LEU A 7 -10.32 -30.67 -8.33
C LEU A 7 -9.90 -29.72 -7.19
N ARG A 8 -9.88 -30.18 -5.94
CA ARG A 8 -9.38 -29.37 -4.80
C ARG A 8 -7.88 -29.12 -4.92
N VAL A 9 -7.11 -30.15 -5.16
CA VAL A 9 -5.64 -30.04 -5.36
C VAL A 9 -5.31 -29.14 -6.54
N ALA A 10 -6.08 -29.23 -7.64
CA ALA A 10 -5.89 -28.35 -8.79
C ALA A 10 -6.21 -26.88 -8.47
N ARG A 11 -7.26 -26.64 -7.68
CA ARG A 11 -7.63 -25.28 -7.22
C ARG A 11 -6.56 -24.68 -6.31
N ASP A 12 -6.07 -25.43 -5.32
CA ASP A 12 -5.04 -24.97 -4.38
C ASP A 12 -3.72 -24.63 -5.11
N ARG A 13 -3.34 -25.42 -6.11
CA ARG A 13 -2.18 -25.11 -6.96
C ARG A 13 -2.38 -23.84 -7.79
N LEU A 14 -3.59 -23.62 -8.30
CA LEU A 14 -3.93 -22.40 -9.05
C LEU A 14 -3.86 -21.18 -8.13
N ASP A 15 -4.42 -21.27 -6.94
CA ASP A 15 -4.42 -20.19 -5.95
C ASP A 15 -2.99 -19.84 -5.52
N GLN A 16 -2.13 -20.83 -5.27
CA GLN A 16 -0.70 -20.61 -5.00
C GLN A 16 0.03 -19.94 -6.17
N ALA A 17 -0.28 -20.35 -7.41
CA ALA A 17 0.31 -19.74 -8.60
C ALA A 17 -0.11 -18.27 -8.73
N VAL A 18 -1.38 -17.93 -8.46
CA VAL A 18 -1.89 -16.54 -8.46
C VAL A 18 -1.17 -15.70 -7.43
N VAL A 19 -1.04 -16.18 -6.19
CA VAL A 19 -0.31 -15.49 -5.12
C VAL A 19 1.15 -15.21 -5.52
N ASN A 20 1.84 -16.20 -6.11
CA ASN A 20 3.21 -16.02 -6.56
C ASN A 20 3.35 -15.00 -7.69
N ILE A 21 2.41 -14.99 -8.64
CA ILE A 21 2.37 -14.01 -9.74
C ILE A 21 2.15 -12.60 -9.17
N GLU A 22 1.22 -12.43 -8.24
CA GLU A 22 0.95 -11.13 -7.62
C GLU A 22 2.14 -10.61 -6.83
N LEU A 23 2.77 -11.45 -5.99
CA LEU A 23 3.98 -11.06 -5.25
C LEU A 23 5.12 -10.67 -6.17
N THR A 24 5.31 -11.41 -7.27
CA THR A 24 6.34 -11.10 -8.26
C THR A 24 6.04 -9.76 -8.95
N LEU A 25 4.80 -9.55 -9.37
CA LEU A 25 4.37 -8.32 -10.04
C LEU A 25 4.54 -7.10 -9.12
N ILE A 26 4.09 -7.20 -7.87
CA ILE A 26 4.27 -6.14 -6.86
C ILE A 26 5.76 -5.83 -6.67
N SER A 27 6.59 -6.85 -6.53
CA SER A 27 8.03 -6.66 -6.31
C SER A 27 8.70 -5.96 -7.49
N ILE A 28 8.33 -6.31 -8.72
CA ILE A 28 8.84 -5.67 -9.94
C ILE A 28 8.42 -4.19 -9.99
N ILE A 29 7.13 -3.89 -9.76
CA ILE A 29 6.60 -2.53 -9.86
C ILE A 29 7.17 -1.66 -8.74
N GLN A 30 7.29 -2.18 -7.52
CA GLN A 30 7.91 -1.44 -6.41
C GLN A 30 9.41 -1.25 -6.61
N GLY A 31 10.09 -2.22 -7.22
CA GLY A 31 11.47 -2.07 -7.66
C GLY A 31 11.65 -0.94 -8.67
N LEU A 32 10.71 -0.79 -9.62
CA LEU A 32 10.67 0.33 -10.55
C LEU A 32 10.44 1.66 -9.83
N ALA A 33 9.51 1.74 -8.89
CA ALA A 33 9.25 2.96 -8.11
C ALA A 33 10.50 3.38 -7.30
N LEU A 34 11.20 2.41 -6.68
CA LEU A 34 12.48 2.67 -6.00
C LEU A 34 13.57 3.16 -6.97
N ALA A 35 13.67 2.58 -8.17
CA ALA A 35 14.63 3.02 -9.18
C ALA A 35 14.35 4.46 -9.63
N VAL A 36 13.09 4.81 -9.86
CA VAL A 36 12.66 6.18 -10.19
C VAL A 36 12.98 7.15 -9.06
N LEU A 37 12.71 6.77 -7.80
CA LEU A 37 13.07 7.60 -6.65
C LEU A 37 14.59 7.78 -6.52
N ALA A 38 15.36 6.71 -6.72
CA ALA A 38 16.81 6.77 -6.68
C ALA A 38 17.37 7.72 -7.74
N ASP A 39 16.87 7.63 -8.98
CA ASP A 39 17.25 8.53 -10.07
C ASP A 39 16.90 10.00 -9.74
N ALA A 40 15.66 10.26 -9.31
CA ALA A 40 15.21 11.59 -8.91
C ALA A 40 15.96 12.16 -7.68
N ALA A 41 16.55 11.33 -6.86
CA ALA A 41 17.30 11.72 -5.67
C ALA A 41 18.77 12.05 -5.96
N VAL A 42 19.36 11.62 -7.08
CA VAL A 42 20.79 11.79 -7.37
C VAL A 42 21.21 13.25 -7.31
N GLU A 43 20.57 14.11 -8.10
CA GLU A 43 20.93 15.53 -8.16
C GLU A 43 20.74 16.24 -6.82
N PRO A 44 19.59 16.14 -6.12
CA PRO A 44 19.41 16.74 -4.82
C PRO A 44 20.41 16.27 -3.76
N LEU A 45 20.82 15.01 -3.78
CA LEU A 45 21.78 14.48 -2.81
C LEU A 45 23.21 14.93 -3.14
N VAL A 46 23.63 14.90 -4.41
CA VAL A 46 24.97 15.29 -4.84
C VAL A 46 25.17 16.80 -4.65
N GLN A 47 24.15 17.62 -4.94
CA GLN A 47 24.20 19.06 -4.78
C GLN A 47 23.86 19.54 -3.36
N LEU A 48 23.66 18.60 -2.40
CA LEU A 48 23.28 18.90 -1.00
C LEU A 48 22.06 19.81 -0.88
N GLN A 49 21.08 19.63 -1.76
CA GLN A 49 19.80 20.36 -1.73
C GLN A 49 18.92 19.81 -0.57
N TRP A 50 19.27 20.19 0.66
CA TRP A 50 18.66 19.64 1.88
C TRP A 50 17.12 19.79 1.94
N GLN A 51 16.57 20.76 1.21
CA GLN A 51 15.11 20.96 1.12
C GLN A 51 14.38 19.81 0.42
N ALA A 52 15.06 19.05 -0.46
CA ALA A 52 14.50 17.89 -1.13
C ALA A 52 14.56 16.60 -0.27
N TRP A 53 15.42 16.54 0.74
CA TRP A 53 15.64 15.32 1.52
C TRP A 53 14.39 14.80 2.24
N PRO A 54 13.53 15.66 2.86
CA PRO A 54 12.28 15.18 3.44
C PRO A 54 11.32 14.58 2.41
N TYR A 55 11.33 15.09 1.17
CA TYR A 55 10.52 14.55 0.07
C TYR A 55 11.04 13.18 -0.36
N ILE A 56 12.36 13.02 -0.50
CA ILE A 56 13.00 11.73 -0.81
C ILE A 56 12.68 10.70 0.29
N ALA A 57 12.86 11.09 1.56
CA ALA A 57 12.57 10.21 2.70
C ALA A 57 11.08 9.83 2.76
N THR A 58 10.18 10.78 2.50
CA THR A 58 8.73 10.49 2.45
C THR A 58 8.42 9.57 1.29
N GLY A 59 9.00 9.79 0.10
CA GLY A 59 8.84 8.92 -1.06
C GLY A 59 9.26 7.48 -0.78
N LEU A 60 10.42 7.30 -0.14
CA LEU A 60 10.87 5.97 0.29
C LEU A 60 9.86 5.30 1.24
N LEU A 61 9.32 6.05 2.20
CA LEU A 61 8.32 5.51 3.12
C LEU A 61 7.02 5.15 2.42
N VAL A 62 6.58 5.95 1.44
CA VAL A 62 5.36 5.66 0.66
C VAL A 62 5.52 4.33 -0.08
N VAL A 63 6.66 4.11 -0.77
CA VAL A 63 6.99 2.84 -1.43
C VAL A 63 6.97 1.67 -0.43
N LEU A 64 7.64 1.82 0.71
CA LEU A 64 7.69 0.78 1.74
C LEU A 64 6.32 0.50 2.37
N ILE A 65 5.48 1.52 2.55
CA ILE A 65 4.12 1.38 3.06
C ILE A 65 3.27 0.58 2.07
N PHE A 66 3.27 0.96 0.80
CA PHE A 66 2.50 0.23 -0.21
C PHE A 66 2.94 -1.23 -0.30
N TRP A 67 4.25 -1.48 -0.39
CA TRP A 67 4.81 -2.83 -0.43
C TRP A 67 4.46 -3.66 0.81
N SER A 68 4.60 -3.08 2.02
CA SER A 68 4.28 -3.78 3.26
C SER A 68 2.79 -4.11 3.39
N ARG A 69 1.92 -3.20 2.92
CA ARG A 69 0.47 -3.43 2.90
C ARG A 69 0.07 -4.50 1.89
N ALA A 70 0.68 -4.49 0.73
CA ALA A 70 0.50 -5.50 -0.29
C ALA A 70 0.89 -6.89 0.22
N LEU A 71 2.10 -7.02 0.81
CA LEU A 71 2.55 -8.27 1.42
C LEU A 71 1.60 -8.76 2.52
N LEU A 72 1.21 -7.87 3.43
CA LEU A 72 0.29 -8.22 4.52
C LEU A 72 -1.03 -8.76 3.96
N HIS A 73 -1.52 -8.12 2.91
CA HIS A 73 -2.76 -8.50 2.25
C HIS A 73 -2.64 -9.90 1.62
N THR A 74 -1.61 -10.11 0.83
CA THR A 74 -1.35 -11.40 0.16
C THR A 74 -1.12 -12.54 1.15
N LEU A 75 -0.38 -12.30 2.24
CA LEU A 75 -0.12 -13.31 3.27
C LEU A 75 -1.35 -13.65 4.14
N CYS A 76 -2.29 -12.71 4.29
CA CYS A 76 -3.51 -12.95 5.06
C CYS A 76 -4.62 -13.63 4.26
N PHE A 77 -4.58 -13.56 2.92
CA PHE A 77 -5.58 -14.13 2.03
C PHE A 77 -4.97 -15.24 1.19
N ILE A 78 -5.31 -16.49 1.50
CA ILE A 78 -5.06 -17.62 0.63
C ILE A 78 -6.28 -17.75 -0.29
N GLY A 79 -6.06 -17.79 -1.61
CA GLY A 79 -7.14 -17.89 -2.59
C GLY A 79 -7.68 -16.55 -3.09
N TRP A 80 -6.79 -15.61 -3.41
CA TRP A 80 -7.17 -14.36 -4.03
C TRP A 80 -7.73 -14.60 -5.43
N PRO A 81 -8.99 -14.23 -5.70
CA PRO A 81 -9.51 -14.38 -7.05
C PRO A 81 -8.82 -13.39 -7.98
N LEU A 82 -8.37 -13.87 -9.12
CA LEU A 82 -7.77 -13.05 -10.18
C LEU A 82 -8.85 -12.16 -10.78
N GLU A 83 -9.10 -10.99 -10.19
CA GLU A 83 -9.98 -9.96 -10.74
C GLU A 83 -9.15 -9.02 -11.61
N PHE A 84 -9.25 -9.14 -12.93
CA PHE A 84 -8.50 -8.30 -13.87
C PHE A 84 -8.61 -6.80 -13.57
N GLY A 85 -9.83 -6.31 -13.26
CA GLY A 85 -10.04 -4.90 -12.93
C GLY A 85 -9.28 -4.45 -11.70
N HIS A 86 -9.28 -5.25 -10.64
CA HIS A 86 -8.52 -5.01 -9.42
C HIS A 86 -7.01 -4.99 -9.71
N THR A 87 -6.51 -5.99 -10.43
CA THR A 87 -5.09 -6.11 -10.80
C THR A 87 -4.62 -4.90 -11.63
N PHE A 88 -5.43 -4.41 -12.58
CA PHE A 88 -5.10 -3.21 -13.35
C PHE A 88 -4.97 -1.97 -12.47
N VAL A 89 -5.91 -1.72 -11.55
CA VAL A 89 -5.84 -0.58 -10.63
C VAL A 89 -4.69 -0.76 -9.66
N TYR A 90 -4.44 -1.99 -9.23
CA TYR A 90 -3.34 -2.36 -8.34
C TYR A 90 -1.97 -2.12 -8.97
N CYS A 91 -1.82 -2.36 -10.27
CA CYS A 91 -0.60 -2.01 -11.03
C CYS A 91 -0.54 -0.51 -11.36
N GLY A 92 -1.68 0.12 -11.62
CA GLY A 92 -1.76 1.55 -11.98
C GLY A 92 -1.41 2.49 -10.83
N ALA A 93 -1.75 2.14 -9.59
CA ALA A 93 -1.46 2.97 -8.43
C ALA A 93 0.07 3.16 -8.23
N PRO A 94 0.93 2.12 -8.24
CA PRO A 94 2.37 2.30 -8.17
C PRO A 94 3.00 3.01 -9.37
N LEU A 95 2.40 2.96 -10.55
CA LEU A 95 2.87 3.78 -11.68
C LEU A 95 2.62 5.26 -11.41
N LEU A 96 1.46 5.61 -10.85
CA LEU A 96 1.17 6.97 -10.40
C LEU A 96 2.09 7.40 -9.25
N GLU A 97 2.40 6.49 -8.32
CA GLU A 97 3.42 6.67 -7.30
C GLU A 97 4.76 7.01 -7.91
N ALA A 98 5.26 6.21 -8.86
CA ALA A 98 6.54 6.44 -9.55
C ALA A 98 6.57 7.83 -10.22
N VAL A 99 5.47 8.26 -10.87
CA VAL A 99 5.35 9.61 -11.43
C VAL A 99 5.43 10.68 -10.34
N ALA A 100 4.80 10.48 -9.18
CA ALA A 100 4.90 11.41 -8.05
C ALA A 100 6.34 11.50 -7.52
N LEU A 101 7.06 10.39 -7.46
CA LEU A 101 8.45 10.32 -6.99
C LEU A 101 9.44 11.09 -7.88
N THR A 102 9.14 11.33 -9.16
CA THR A 102 9.97 12.21 -10.01
C THR A 102 9.93 13.69 -9.57
N GLN A 103 8.99 14.07 -8.70
CA GLN A 103 8.74 15.48 -8.34
C GLN A 103 9.33 15.87 -6.98
N VAL A 104 10.37 15.18 -6.49
CA VAL A 104 11.02 15.46 -5.18
C VAL A 104 11.57 16.88 -5.04
N ALA A 105 11.87 17.55 -6.13
CA ALA A 105 12.34 18.93 -6.17
C ALA A 105 11.22 19.96 -6.42
N SER A 106 9.96 19.53 -6.60
CA SER A 106 8.81 20.39 -6.89
C SER A 106 7.69 20.19 -5.86
N PRO A 107 7.68 20.96 -4.76
CA PRO A 107 6.74 20.79 -3.66
C PRO A 107 5.27 20.76 -4.10
N GLU A 108 4.86 21.68 -4.96
CA GLU A 108 3.47 21.78 -5.44
C GLU A 108 3.06 20.53 -6.21
N ARG A 109 3.88 20.10 -7.18
CA ARG A 109 3.59 18.90 -8.00
C ARG A 109 3.64 17.63 -7.17
N TRP A 110 4.56 17.57 -6.21
CA TRP A 110 4.64 16.47 -5.25
C TRP A 110 3.30 16.26 -4.54
N PHE A 111 2.76 17.30 -3.88
CA PHE A 111 1.51 17.19 -3.15
C PHE A 111 0.31 16.92 -4.05
N ALA A 112 0.26 17.51 -5.26
CA ALA A 112 -0.79 17.24 -6.25
C ALA A 112 -0.84 15.76 -6.65
N LEU A 113 0.31 15.20 -7.04
CA LEU A 113 0.40 13.81 -7.51
C LEU A 113 0.22 12.81 -6.37
N ASN A 114 0.74 13.10 -5.17
CA ASN A 114 0.49 12.27 -4.00
C ASN A 114 -0.98 12.31 -3.56
N THR A 115 -1.71 13.42 -3.78
CA THR A 115 -3.17 13.45 -3.59
C THR A 115 -3.87 12.49 -4.55
N ALA A 116 -3.52 12.53 -5.84
CA ALA A 116 -4.09 11.63 -6.84
C ALA A 116 -3.75 10.15 -6.53
N TYR A 117 -2.51 9.87 -6.14
CA TYR A 117 -2.08 8.55 -5.70
C TYR A 117 -2.87 8.07 -4.47
N ALA A 118 -3.04 8.91 -3.46
CA ALA A 118 -3.80 8.58 -2.25
C ALA A 118 -5.27 8.27 -2.57
N VAL A 119 -5.89 8.96 -3.55
CA VAL A 119 -7.24 8.66 -4.04
C VAL A 119 -7.29 7.28 -4.72
N ALA A 120 -6.29 6.94 -5.55
CA ALA A 120 -6.20 5.63 -6.18
C ALA A 120 -6.06 4.51 -5.14
N VAL A 121 -5.19 4.69 -4.14
CA VAL A 121 -5.00 3.74 -3.03
C VAL A 121 -6.27 3.62 -2.18
N TRP A 122 -6.98 4.72 -1.94
CA TRP A 122 -8.28 4.67 -1.24
C TRP A 122 -9.31 3.84 -2.00
N GLY A 123 -9.36 3.98 -3.33
CA GLY A 123 -10.20 3.14 -4.20
C GLY A 123 -9.82 1.66 -4.10
N LEU A 124 -8.53 1.32 -4.05
CA LEU A 124 -8.05 -0.04 -3.82
C LEU A 124 -8.53 -0.60 -2.49
N TYR A 125 -8.37 0.13 -1.37
CA TYR A 125 -8.89 -0.32 -0.07
C TYR A 125 -10.39 -0.61 -0.08
N ALA A 126 -11.18 0.22 -0.79
CA ALA A 126 -12.62 0.01 -0.91
C ALA A 126 -12.94 -1.25 -1.76
N TRP A 127 -12.16 -1.49 -2.81
CA TRP A 127 -12.30 -2.68 -3.65
C TRP A 127 -11.90 -3.94 -2.88
N ASP A 128 -10.75 -3.92 -2.20
CA ASP A 128 -10.27 -5.01 -1.36
C ASP A 128 -11.32 -5.41 -0.32
N LEU A 129 -11.89 -4.44 0.40
CA LEU A 129 -12.95 -4.73 1.38
C LEU A 129 -14.15 -5.43 0.75
N ARG A 130 -14.50 -5.09 -0.49
CA ARG A 130 -15.58 -5.74 -1.22
C ARG A 130 -15.23 -7.19 -1.56
N ILE A 131 -14.00 -7.45 -2.00
CA ILE A 131 -13.50 -8.80 -2.30
C ILE A 131 -13.49 -9.64 -1.03
N VAL A 132 -12.90 -9.13 0.05
CA VAL A 132 -12.84 -9.79 1.37
C VAL A 132 -14.22 -10.24 1.84
N ARG A 133 -15.22 -9.35 1.76
CA ARG A 133 -16.59 -9.67 2.17
C ARG A 133 -17.29 -10.72 1.31
N ARG A 134 -16.95 -10.78 0.02
CA ARG A 134 -17.50 -11.81 -0.89
C ARG A 134 -17.00 -13.20 -0.51
N HIS A 135 -15.73 -13.30 -0.07
CA HIS A 135 -15.08 -14.55 0.30
C HIS A 135 -15.17 -14.86 1.80
N ALA A 136 -15.92 -14.08 2.57
CA ALA A 136 -16.09 -14.29 4.02
C ALA A 136 -16.61 -15.68 4.40
N ARG A 137 -17.29 -16.37 3.49
CA ARG A 137 -17.83 -17.73 3.70
C ARG A 137 -16.74 -18.82 3.64
N ASP A 138 -15.60 -18.52 3.06
CA ASP A 138 -14.47 -19.45 2.91
C ASP A 138 -13.70 -19.58 4.24
N PHE A 139 -13.94 -18.69 5.21
CA PHE A 139 -13.36 -18.71 6.55
C PHE A 139 -14.24 -19.52 7.51
N ALA A 140 -13.89 -20.81 7.69
CA ALA A 140 -14.73 -21.77 8.40
C ALA A 140 -14.43 -21.84 9.90
N THR A 141 -13.14 -21.77 10.28
CA THR A 141 -12.71 -21.94 11.68
C THR A 141 -12.88 -20.66 12.51
N PRO A 142 -12.98 -20.75 13.85
CA PRO A 142 -13.05 -19.58 14.73
C PRO A 142 -11.84 -18.63 14.57
N ASP A 143 -10.64 -19.16 14.41
CA ASP A 143 -9.41 -18.37 14.25
C ASP A 143 -9.37 -17.62 12.91
N GLU A 144 -9.81 -18.27 11.83
CA GLU A 144 -9.95 -17.62 10.53
C GLU A 144 -10.98 -16.49 10.57
N ARG A 145 -12.10 -16.67 11.26
CA ARG A 145 -13.10 -15.61 11.44
C ARG A 145 -12.55 -14.45 12.24
N ALA A 146 -11.77 -14.70 13.30
CA ALA A 146 -11.12 -13.66 14.07
C ALA A 146 -10.12 -12.86 13.23
N LEU A 147 -9.35 -13.52 12.37
CA LEU A 147 -8.47 -12.89 11.40
C LEU A 147 -9.26 -12.04 10.39
N LEU A 148 -10.35 -12.57 9.84
CA LEU A 148 -11.23 -11.86 8.90
C LEU A 148 -11.81 -10.60 9.54
N ASP A 149 -12.33 -10.68 10.77
CA ASP A 149 -12.87 -9.53 11.49
C ASP A 149 -11.82 -8.44 11.74
N ASP A 150 -10.59 -8.84 12.08
CA ASP A 150 -9.46 -7.91 12.24
C ASP A 150 -9.08 -7.23 10.92
N ILE A 151 -9.08 -7.96 9.80
CA ILE A 151 -8.82 -7.43 8.47
C ILE A 151 -9.93 -6.44 8.06
N VAL A 152 -11.20 -6.83 8.21
CA VAL A 152 -12.35 -5.96 7.89
C VAL A 152 -12.32 -4.68 8.71
N ARG A 153 -11.96 -4.78 10.00
CA ARG A 153 -11.80 -3.61 10.88
C ARG A 153 -10.69 -2.69 10.41
N ASP A 154 -9.51 -3.22 10.09
CA ASP A 154 -8.36 -2.45 9.58
C ASP A 154 -8.73 -1.73 8.26
N GLN A 155 -9.33 -2.44 7.32
CA GLN A 155 -9.80 -1.87 6.05
C GLN A 155 -10.83 -0.75 6.26
N ARG A 156 -11.79 -0.93 7.17
CA ARG A 156 -12.77 0.12 7.49
C ARG A 156 -12.11 1.37 8.07
N ILE A 157 -11.13 1.22 8.97
CA ILE A 157 -10.38 2.35 9.54
C ILE A 157 -9.64 3.10 8.42
N ASN A 158 -8.99 2.36 7.51
CA ASN A 158 -8.30 2.98 6.37
C ASN A 158 -9.27 3.72 5.45
N ILE A 159 -10.41 3.12 5.09
CA ILE A 159 -11.38 3.71 4.16
C ILE A 159 -12.10 4.92 4.77
N LEU A 160 -12.49 4.85 6.05
CA LEU A 160 -13.36 5.87 6.66
C LEU A 160 -12.60 6.99 7.38
N ALA A 161 -11.35 6.76 7.79
CA ALA A 161 -10.60 7.73 8.57
C ALA A 161 -9.22 8.04 7.99
N MET A 162 -8.34 7.04 7.85
CA MET A 162 -6.93 7.29 7.54
C MET A 162 -6.73 7.87 6.15
N MET A 163 -7.31 7.23 5.11
CA MET A 163 -7.14 7.69 3.74
C MET A 163 -7.88 9.00 3.46
N PRO A 164 -9.15 9.22 3.88
CA PRO A 164 -9.79 10.53 3.73
C PRO A 164 -9.02 11.65 4.42
N ALA A 165 -8.49 11.42 5.63
CA ALA A 165 -7.66 12.41 6.32
C ALA A 165 -6.36 12.70 5.57
N ALA A 166 -5.68 11.67 5.07
CA ALA A 166 -4.47 11.83 4.27
C ALA A 166 -4.75 12.59 2.97
N ILE A 167 -5.80 12.23 2.23
CA ILE A 167 -6.22 12.91 0.99
C ILE A 167 -6.53 14.37 1.26
N ALA A 168 -7.34 14.66 2.29
CA ALA A 168 -7.71 16.03 2.65
C ALA A 168 -6.47 16.86 3.02
N PHE A 169 -5.54 16.29 3.80
CA PHE A 169 -4.30 16.95 4.19
C PHE A 169 -3.40 17.21 2.96
N GLN A 170 -3.19 16.23 2.09
CA GLN A 170 -2.37 16.38 0.89
C GLN A 170 -2.97 17.40 -0.08
N ALA A 171 -4.30 17.37 -0.28
CA ALA A 171 -5.02 18.33 -1.11
C ALA A 171 -4.93 19.75 -0.53
N LEU A 172 -5.04 19.90 0.80
CA LEU A 172 -4.85 21.18 1.47
C LEU A 172 -3.42 21.71 1.27
N CYS A 173 -2.41 20.85 1.43
CA CYS A 173 -1.01 21.22 1.19
C CYS A 173 -0.80 21.69 -0.25
N TRP A 174 -1.28 20.93 -1.24
CA TRP A 174 -1.25 21.33 -2.63
C TRP A 174 -1.93 22.70 -2.85
N TRP A 175 -3.14 22.89 -2.32
CA TRP A 175 -3.87 24.14 -2.46
C TRP A 175 -3.11 25.33 -1.83
N LEU A 176 -2.53 25.17 -0.65
CA LEU A 176 -1.73 26.20 0.03
C LEU A 176 -0.50 26.60 -0.80
N LEU A 177 0.20 25.60 -1.37
CA LEU A 177 1.38 25.84 -2.22
C LEU A 177 1.00 26.54 -3.53
N HIS A 178 -0.14 26.18 -4.12
CA HIS A 178 -0.67 26.79 -5.33
C HIS A 178 -1.17 28.23 -5.10
N ALA A 179 -1.97 28.44 -4.06
CA ALA A 179 -2.60 29.74 -3.78
C ALA A 179 -1.63 30.77 -3.16
N TYR A 180 -0.62 30.30 -2.40
CA TYR A 180 0.29 31.17 -1.66
C TYR A 180 1.77 30.78 -1.87
N PRO A 181 2.28 30.74 -3.11
CA PRO A 181 3.64 30.23 -3.43
C PRO A 181 4.74 31.04 -2.72
N ARG A 182 4.60 32.36 -2.60
CA ARG A 182 5.56 33.21 -1.90
C ARG A 182 5.73 32.79 -0.43
N THR A 183 4.65 32.50 0.26
CA THR A 183 4.71 32.12 1.67
C THR A 183 5.23 30.70 1.82
N PHE A 184 4.63 29.76 1.09
CA PHE A 184 4.89 28.35 1.34
C PHE A 184 6.12 27.82 0.61
N ILE A 185 6.43 28.29 -0.60
CA ILE A 185 7.61 27.83 -1.35
C ILE A 185 8.81 28.75 -1.04
N GLU A 186 8.73 30.04 -1.33
CA GLU A 186 9.83 30.97 -1.11
C GLU A 186 10.14 31.16 0.38
N GLY A 187 9.08 31.23 1.23
CA GLY A 187 9.20 31.31 2.69
C GLY A 187 9.60 30.02 3.39
N GLY A 188 9.71 28.88 2.66
CA GLY A 188 10.16 27.59 3.20
C GLY A 188 9.14 26.82 4.04
N TRP A 189 7.88 27.28 4.17
CA TRP A 189 6.85 26.60 4.95
C TRP A 189 6.44 25.24 4.39
N HIS A 190 6.74 24.96 3.12
CA HIS A 190 6.56 23.63 2.53
C HIS A 190 7.33 22.53 3.29
N LEU A 191 8.44 22.90 3.97
CA LEU A 191 9.23 21.96 4.78
C LEU A 191 8.47 21.49 6.01
N LEU A 192 7.65 22.35 6.62
CA LEU A 192 6.76 21.93 7.71
C LEU A 192 5.70 20.97 7.20
N LEU A 193 5.10 21.24 6.03
CA LEU A 193 4.07 20.39 5.45
C LEU A 193 4.60 18.98 5.13
N ILE A 194 5.79 18.90 4.52
CA ILE A 194 6.41 17.61 4.23
C ILE A 194 6.90 16.90 5.50
N ALA A 195 7.37 17.62 6.52
CA ALA A 195 7.74 17.03 7.81
C ALA A 195 6.53 16.40 8.51
N LEU A 196 5.35 17.03 8.44
CA LEU A 196 4.10 16.45 8.97
C LEU A 196 3.70 15.19 8.17
N THR A 197 3.84 15.21 6.83
CA THR A 197 3.60 14.05 5.97
C THR A 197 4.57 12.90 6.32
N LEU A 198 5.85 13.22 6.51
CA LEU A 198 6.88 12.25 6.91
C LEU A 198 6.54 11.61 8.26
N ALA A 199 6.19 12.42 9.26
CA ALA A 199 5.80 11.94 10.58
C ALA A 199 4.55 11.04 10.52
N PHE A 200 3.54 11.43 9.73
CA PHE A 200 2.37 10.58 9.47
C PHE A 200 2.78 9.25 8.83
N SER A 201 3.61 9.28 7.79
CA SER A 201 4.06 8.07 7.07
C SER A 201 4.85 7.12 7.98
N VAL A 202 5.76 7.64 8.83
CA VAL A 202 6.47 6.84 9.84
C VAL A 202 5.48 6.17 10.80
N ASN A 203 4.54 6.92 11.36
CA ASN A 203 3.55 6.37 12.29
C ASN A 203 2.67 5.31 11.63
N TYR A 204 2.27 5.55 10.37
CA TYR A 204 1.46 4.61 9.62
C TYR A 204 2.22 3.30 9.31
N LEU A 205 3.50 3.38 8.92
CA LEU A 205 4.36 2.22 8.71
C LEU A 205 4.56 1.42 10.01
N LEU A 206 4.85 2.10 11.13
CA LEU A 206 4.98 1.46 12.44
C LEU A 206 3.68 0.78 12.86
N GLY A 207 2.53 1.37 12.56
CA GLY A 207 1.21 0.75 12.73
C GLY A 207 1.08 -0.55 11.93
N GLY A 208 1.51 -0.55 10.67
CA GLY A 208 1.55 -1.74 9.80
C GLY A 208 2.44 -2.85 10.36
N VAL A 209 3.64 -2.50 10.86
CA VAL A 209 4.55 -3.48 11.49
C VAL A 209 3.94 -4.10 12.75
N ARG A 210 3.27 -3.31 13.59
CA ARG A 210 2.56 -3.83 14.78
C ARG A 210 1.42 -4.76 14.39
N LEU A 211 0.70 -4.42 13.34
CA LEU A 211 -0.40 -5.23 12.80
C LEU A 211 0.12 -6.57 12.26
N LEU A 212 1.24 -6.56 11.51
CA LEU A 212 1.88 -7.78 11.02
C LEU A 212 2.28 -8.70 12.17
N ARG A 213 2.94 -8.17 13.21
CA ARG A 213 3.33 -8.97 14.39
C ARG A 213 2.12 -9.59 15.09
N ARG A 214 1.02 -8.86 15.19
CA ARG A 214 -0.23 -9.36 15.77
C ARG A 214 -0.83 -10.50 14.95
N ARG A 215 -0.81 -10.40 13.62
CA ARG A 215 -1.36 -11.40 12.69
C ARG A 215 -0.46 -12.61 12.50
N GLN A 216 0.83 -12.49 12.78
CA GLN A 216 1.83 -13.53 12.56
C GLN A 216 1.44 -14.86 13.21
N GLY A 217 0.87 -14.85 14.42
CA GLY A 217 0.38 -16.05 15.10
C GLY A 217 -0.69 -16.81 14.32
N TRP A 218 -1.66 -16.09 13.77
CA TRP A 218 -2.73 -16.69 12.93
C TRP A 218 -2.22 -17.20 11.59
N ILE A 219 -1.30 -16.46 10.96
CA ILE A 219 -0.68 -16.87 9.68
C ILE A 219 0.11 -18.18 9.87
N LEU A 220 0.91 -18.28 10.94
CA LEU A 220 1.69 -19.48 11.24
C LEU A 220 0.81 -20.68 11.63
N ALA A 221 -0.26 -20.47 12.41
CA ALA A 221 -1.20 -21.52 12.77
C ALA A 221 -1.87 -22.11 11.52
N ARG A 222 -2.27 -21.27 10.58
CA ARG A 222 -2.86 -21.69 9.31
C ARG A 222 -1.87 -22.49 8.46
N ALA A 223 -0.65 -21.98 8.27
CA ALA A 223 0.40 -22.69 7.53
C ALA A 223 0.72 -24.08 8.14
N ALA A 224 0.67 -24.22 9.47
CA ALA A 224 0.87 -25.49 10.14
C ALA A 224 -0.30 -26.49 9.89
N GLN A 225 -1.53 -26.00 9.82
CA GLN A 225 -2.68 -26.86 9.48
C GLN A 225 -2.60 -27.40 8.06
N GLU A 226 -2.22 -26.58 7.09
CA GLU A 226 -2.06 -27.00 5.69
C GLU A 226 -0.97 -28.07 5.52
N LEU A 227 0.11 -28.00 6.32
CA LEU A 227 1.17 -29.03 6.33
C LEU A 227 0.73 -30.38 6.92
N HIS A 228 -0.30 -30.38 7.77
CA HIS A 228 -0.84 -31.62 8.37
C HIS A 228 -1.90 -32.29 7.48
N GLU A 229 -2.50 -31.54 6.56
CA GLU A 229 -3.54 -32.04 5.65
C GLU A 229 -2.97 -32.51 4.29
N ALA A 230 -1.71 -32.17 3.99
CA ALA A 230 -0.98 -32.53 2.77
C ALA A 230 -0.21 -33.85 2.93
#